data_62b7e822cc880f8fe44bfae08a2f4fa0
#
_entry.id   62b7e822cc880f8fe44bfae08a2f4fa0
#
_cell.length_a   1.000
_cell.length_b   1.000
_cell.length_c   1.000
_cell.angle_alpha   90.00
_cell.angle_beta   90.00
_cell.angle_gamma   90.00
#
_symmetry.space_group_name_H-M   'P 1'
#
loop_
_entity.id
_entity.type
_entity.pdbx_description
1 polymer ?
#
loop_
_entity_poly.entity_id
_entity_poly.type
_entity_poly.pdbx_seq_one_letter_code
_entity_poly.pdbx_strand_id
1 'polypeptide(L)'
;QALESGRARAQTIELLPLQEEHVVELVAETLSEPKSVVADLAAELFRRTRGNPFFVREFLRLLHHRRLLWWNSSIGAWYWDLSAIDAAGVPESAVDLLLGEMRRLSRSAQALLQIAACLGTQLTTRQLAAASGQQEGAVLRGLWSAIERDIVVPLDASYRLLLDEEVTDPPDVALRFQHDPSYDGAHAAYPN
;
A
#
# COMPACT_ATOMS: atom_id res chain seq x y z
N GLN A 1 -33.23 -1.51 3.28
CA GLN A 1 -34.60 -0.92 3.15
C GLN A 1 -34.72 0.48 3.75
N ALA A 2 -33.70 1.04 4.45
CA ALA A 2 -33.79 2.40 5.05
C ALA A 2 -33.27 3.52 4.14
N LEU A 3 -32.72 3.22 2.95
CA LEU A 3 -32.15 4.20 2.03
C LEU A 3 -33.12 4.70 0.94
N GLU A 4 -34.31 4.15 0.84
CA GLU A 4 -35.29 4.53 -0.22
C GLU A 4 -36.19 5.72 0.12
N SER A 5 -36.12 6.27 1.34
CA SER A 5 -37.05 7.35 1.75
C SER A 5 -36.46 8.74 1.83
N GLY A 6 -35.20 8.95 1.48
CA GLY A 6 -34.61 10.29 1.41
C GLY A 6 -33.84 10.46 0.11
N ARG A 7 -34.18 11.48 -0.68
CA ARG A 7 -33.56 11.88 -1.95
C ARG A 7 -32.04 12.15 -1.86
N ALA A 8 -31.26 11.22 -1.35
CA ALA A 8 -29.81 11.26 -1.45
C ALA A 8 -29.41 10.77 -2.84
N ARG A 9 -28.96 11.67 -3.72
CA ARG A 9 -28.32 11.30 -4.98
C ARG A 9 -26.93 10.74 -4.62
N ALA A 10 -26.80 9.43 -4.62
CA ALA A 10 -25.49 8.78 -4.58
C ALA A 10 -24.83 8.93 -5.95
N GLN A 11 -23.63 9.48 -5.99
CA GLN A 11 -22.79 9.51 -7.18
C GLN A 11 -21.64 8.52 -6.95
N THR A 12 -21.52 7.56 -7.84
CA THR A 12 -20.39 6.62 -7.85
C THR A 12 -19.31 7.19 -8.76
N ILE A 13 -18.09 7.32 -8.23
CA ILE A 13 -16.89 7.71 -8.99
C ILE A 13 -15.98 6.48 -9.04
N GLU A 14 -15.75 5.97 -10.23
CA GLU A 14 -14.80 4.89 -10.46
C GLU A 14 -13.42 5.48 -10.73
N LEU A 15 -12.43 5.10 -9.92
CA LEU A 15 -11.05 5.53 -10.09
C LEU A 15 -10.31 4.48 -10.94
N LEU A 16 -9.91 4.89 -12.13
CA LEU A 16 -9.08 4.08 -13.02
C LEU A 16 -7.60 4.28 -12.73
N PRO A 17 -6.72 3.32 -13.13
CA PRO A 17 -5.28 3.54 -13.08
C PRO A 17 -4.88 4.81 -13.84
N LEU A 18 -3.81 5.46 -13.38
CA LEU A 18 -3.23 6.62 -14.04
C LEU A 18 -2.73 6.23 -15.46
N GLN A 19 -2.94 7.12 -16.42
CA GLN A 19 -2.27 7.02 -17.71
C GLN A 19 -0.80 7.40 -17.57
N GLU A 20 0.04 7.04 -18.54
CA GLU A 20 1.48 7.31 -18.50
C GLU A 20 1.79 8.80 -18.28
N GLU A 21 1.06 9.69 -18.96
CA GLU A 21 1.20 11.15 -18.79
C GLU A 21 0.95 11.65 -17.37
N HIS A 22 0.00 11.03 -16.66
CA HIS A 22 -0.29 11.36 -15.26
C HIS A 22 0.78 10.78 -14.31
N VAL A 23 1.40 9.65 -14.67
CA VAL A 23 2.55 9.13 -13.91
C VAL A 23 3.75 10.05 -14.09
N VAL A 24 3.99 10.58 -15.29
CA VAL A 24 5.02 11.61 -15.53
C VAL A 24 4.78 12.83 -14.66
N GLU A 25 3.53 13.29 -14.58
CA GLU A 25 3.16 14.43 -13.73
C GLU A 25 3.40 14.14 -12.24
N LEU A 26 2.93 13.00 -11.76
CA LEU A 26 3.13 12.56 -10.38
C LEU A 26 4.61 12.48 -9.99
N VAL A 27 5.46 11.93 -10.87
CA VAL A 27 6.90 11.82 -10.63
C VAL A 27 7.56 13.19 -10.66
N ALA A 28 7.20 14.04 -11.63
CA ALA A 28 7.71 15.41 -11.76
C ALA A 28 7.40 16.26 -10.52
N GLU A 29 6.18 16.20 -10.02
CA GLU A 29 5.78 16.89 -8.79
C GLU A 29 6.49 16.31 -7.54
N THR A 30 6.60 14.97 -7.45
CA THR A 30 7.25 14.31 -6.31
C THR A 30 8.72 14.66 -6.19
N LEU A 31 9.42 14.73 -7.32
CA LEU A 31 10.86 15.07 -7.36
C LEU A 31 11.12 16.56 -7.53
N SER A 32 10.08 17.37 -7.74
CA SER A 32 10.20 18.80 -8.07
C SER A 32 11.10 19.05 -9.28
N GLU A 33 10.96 18.22 -10.31
CA GLU A 33 11.74 18.27 -11.55
C GLU A 33 10.82 18.49 -12.77
N PRO A 34 11.33 19.04 -13.88
CA PRO A 34 10.57 19.18 -15.12
C PRO A 34 10.11 17.81 -15.67
N LYS A 35 8.91 17.76 -16.27
CA LYS A 35 8.37 16.53 -16.90
C LYS A 35 9.32 15.90 -17.92
N SER A 36 10.05 16.73 -18.69
CA SER A 36 11.02 16.26 -19.68
C SER A 36 12.24 15.56 -19.05
N VAL A 37 12.59 15.91 -17.82
CA VAL A 37 13.72 15.31 -17.10
C VAL A 37 13.35 13.93 -16.58
N VAL A 38 12.13 13.78 -16.03
CA VAL A 38 11.70 12.55 -15.37
C VAL A 38 11.00 11.55 -16.30
N ALA A 39 10.85 11.88 -17.58
CA ALA A 39 10.04 11.10 -18.52
C ALA A 39 10.46 9.64 -18.64
N ASP A 40 11.75 9.35 -18.68
CA ASP A 40 12.31 8.00 -18.77
C ASP A 40 12.07 7.19 -17.48
N LEU A 41 12.29 7.80 -16.32
CA LEU A 41 12.00 7.17 -15.03
C LEU A 41 10.50 6.91 -14.88
N ALA A 42 9.66 7.88 -15.28
CA ALA A 42 8.21 7.74 -15.19
C ALA A 42 7.67 6.65 -16.12
N ALA A 43 8.20 6.53 -17.34
CA ALA A 43 7.86 5.46 -18.26
C ALA A 43 8.22 4.08 -17.69
N GLU A 44 9.38 3.95 -17.05
CA GLU A 44 9.80 2.72 -16.40
C GLU A 44 8.90 2.37 -15.20
N LEU A 45 8.54 3.36 -14.40
CA LEU A 45 7.59 3.17 -13.30
C LEU A 45 6.20 2.80 -13.81
N PHE A 46 5.71 3.44 -14.88
CA PHE A 46 4.43 3.08 -15.49
C PHE A 46 4.42 1.64 -15.98
N ARG A 47 5.49 1.20 -16.65
CA ARG A 47 5.64 -0.18 -17.13
C ARG A 47 5.48 -1.21 -16.01
N ARG A 48 6.10 -0.95 -14.83
CA ARG A 48 6.09 -1.84 -13.66
C ARG A 48 4.79 -1.78 -12.86
N THR A 49 4.17 -0.61 -12.77
CA THR A 49 3.02 -0.36 -11.88
C THR A 49 1.67 -0.39 -12.59
N ARG A 50 1.67 -0.35 -13.92
CA ARG A 50 0.46 -0.20 -14.74
C ARG A 50 -0.38 1.02 -14.35
N GLY A 51 0.28 2.08 -13.87
CA GLY A 51 -0.38 3.33 -13.49
C GLY A 51 -1.05 3.31 -12.11
N ASN A 52 -0.83 2.31 -11.29
CA ASN A 52 -1.32 2.32 -9.92
C ASN A 52 -0.49 3.32 -9.09
N PRO A 53 -1.07 4.44 -8.60
CA PRO A 53 -0.32 5.52 -7.95
C PRO A 53 0.35 5.11 -6.64
N PHE A 54 -0.21 4.15 -5.93
CA PHE A 54 0.43 3.62 -4.74
C PHE A 54 1.74 2.92 -5.10
N PHE A 55 1.72 2.02 -6.09
CA PHE A 55 2.93 1.31 -6.48
C PHE A 55 3.97 2.24 -7.11
N VAL A 56 3.56 3.30 -7.82
CA VAL A 56 4.50 4.34 -8.28
C VAL A 56 5.24 4.95 -7.10
N ARG A 57 4.53 5.32 -6.03
CA ARG A 57 5.12 5.87 -4.80
C ARG A 57 6.05 4.86 -4.12
N GLU A 58 5.63 3.61 -3.99
CA GLU A 58 6.43 2.58 -3.33
C GLU A 58 7.69 2.23 -4.12
N PHE A 59 7.62 2.22 -5.46
CA PHE A 59 8.81 2.07 -6.29
C PHE A 59 9.79 3.24 -6.13
N LEU A 60 9.32 4.48 -6.13
CA LEU A 60 10.17 5.64 -5.87
C LEU A 60 10.87 5.53 -4.49
N ARG A 61 10.13 5.13 -3.45
CA ARG A 61 10.70 4.88 -2.12
C ARG A 61 11.76 3.78 -2.14
N LEU A 62 11.47 2.67 -2.83
CA LEU A 62 12.41 1.56 -2.97
C LEU A 62 13.69 1.98 -3.68
N LEU A 63 13.59 2.71 -4.80
CA LEU A 63 14.73 3.23 -5.55
C LEU A 63 15.57 4.16 -4.69
N HIS A 64 14.93 5.08 -3.97
CA HIS A 64 15.62 5.98 -3.05
C HIS A 64 16.31 5.21 -1.90
N HIS A 65 15.62 4.26 -1.29
CA HIS A 65 16.19 3.44 -0.19
C HIS A 65 17.38 2.58 -0.64
N ARG A 66 17.34 2.08 -1.88
CA ARG A 66 18.45 1.32 -2.48
C ARG A 66 19.56 2.20 -3.08
N ARG A 67 19.43 3.53 -2.97
CA ARG A 67 20.35 4.51 -3.58
C ARG A 67 20.46 4.38 -5.10
N LEU A 68 19.39 3.98 -5.75
CA LEU A 68 19.24 3.94 -7.21
C LEU A 68 18.57 5.23 -7.73
N LEU A 69 17.96 6.00 -6.84
CA LEU A 69 17.43 7.34 -7.04
C LEU A 69 17.94 8.19 -5.85
N TRP A 70 18.70 9.24 -6.10
CA TRP A 70 19.23 10.09 -5.02
C TRP A 70 19.39 11.55 -5.44
N TRP A 71 19.29 12.41 -4.46
CA TRP A 71 19.58 13.84 -4.65
C TRP A 71 21.09 14.09 -4.69
N ASN A 72 21.57 14.68 -5.79
CA ASN A 72 22.95 15.10 -5.92
C ASN A 72 23.08 16.57 -5.56
N SER A 73 23.54 16.85 -4.36
CA SER A 73 23.69 18.22 -3.83
C SER A 73 24.72 19.06 -4.60
N SER A 74 25.67 18.43 -5.30
CA SER A 74 26.69 19.15 -6.06
C SER A 74 26.15 19.78 -7.34
N ILE A 75 25.12 19.18 -7.93
CA ILE A 75 24.46 19.67 -9.15
C ILE A 75 23.05 20.19 -8.88
N GLY A 76 22.51 19.99 -7.66
CA GLY A 76 21.18 20.43 -7.27
C GLY A 76 20.06 19.72 -8.05
N ALA A 77 20.21 18.44 -8.36
CA ALA A 77 19.25 17.65 -9.12
C ALA A 77 19.17 16.20 -8.63
N TRP A 78 18.06 15.54 -8.92
CA TRP A 78 17.93 14.10 -8.74
C TRP A 78 18.72 13.35 -9.80
N TYR A 79 19.28 12.22 -9.41
CA TYR A 79 20.03 11.32 -10.30
C TYR A 79 19.50 9.89 -10.20
N TRP A 80 19.40 9.22 -11.32
CA TRP A 80 19.09 7.80 -11.46
C TRP A 80 19.78 7.24 -12.69
N ASP A 81 19.92 5.91 -12.73
CA ASP A 81 20.44 5.18 -13.87
C ASP A 81 19.54 3.97 -14.12
N LEU A 82 18.80 3.97 -15.23
CA LEU A 82 17.88 2.91 -15.57
C LEU A 82 18.58 1.55 -15.72
N SER A 83 19.79 1.56 -16.27
CA SER A 83 20.59 0.33 -16.41
C SER A 83 20.97 -0.24 -15.05
N ALA A 84 21.32 0.62 -14.09
CA ALA A 84 21.60 0.21 -12.71
C ALA A 84 20.33 -0.29 -12.00
N ILE A 85 19.17 0.32 -12.27
CA ILE A 85 17.87 -0.12 -11.74
C ILE A 85 17.55 -1.53 -12.22
N ASP A 86 17.72 -1.82 -13.50
CA ASP A 86 17.49 -3.15 -14.08
C ASP A 86 18.49 -4.19 -13.53
N ALA A 87 19.77 -3.84 -13.46
CA ALA A 87 20.81 -4.72 -12.93
C ALA A 87 20.67 -5.02 -11.43
N ALA A 88 20.07 -4.11 -10.67
CA ALA A 88 19.91 -4.23 -9.21
C ALA A 88 18.82 -5.23 -8.77
N GLY A 89 18.14 -5.91 -9.69
CA GLY A 89 17.06 -6.84 -9.37
C GLY A 89 15.90 -6.15 -8.65
N VAL A 90 15.55 -4.95 -9.10
CA VAL A 90 14.35 -4.25 -8.64
C VAL A 90 13.12 -5.03 -9.14
N PRO A 91 12.07 -5.16 -8.31
CA PRO A 91 10.87 -5.89 -8.72
C PRO A 91 10.34 -5.48 -10.09
N GLU A 92 9.99 -6.46 -10.91
CA GLU A 92 9.49 -6.22 -12.28
C GLU A 92 8.01 -5.80 -12.30
N SER A 93 7.31 -6.01 -11.19
CA SER A 93 5.88 -5.72 -11.08
C SER A 93 5.50 -5.21 -9.70
N ALA A 94 4.31 -4.61 -9.63
CA ALA A 94 3.66 -4.22 -8.39
C ALA A 94 3.46 -5.41 -7.43
N VAL A 95 3.13 -6.58 -7.98
CA VAL A 95 2.94 -7.82 -7.19
C VAL A 95 4.25 -8.24 -6.52
N ASP A 96 5.36 -8.25 -7.28
CA ASP A 96 6.67 -8.61 -6.73
C ASP A 96 7.14 -7.63 -5.65
N LEU A 97 6.82 -6.34 -5.84
CA LEU A 97 7.08 -5.31 -4.83
C LEU A 97 6.31 -5.61 -3.54
N LEU A 98 5.00 -5.84 -3.66
CA LEU A 98 4.13 -6.14 -2.51
C LEU A 98 4.60 -7.41 -1.79
N LEU A 99 4.91 -8.48 -2.53
CA LEU A 99 5.46 -9.71 -1.97
C LEU A 99 6.77 -9.46 -1.21
N GLY A 100 7.63 -8.60 -1.75
CA GLY A 100 8.87 -8.17 -1.10
C GLY A 100 8.62 -7.47 0.24
N GLU A 101 7.64 -6.56 0.28
CA GLU A 101 7.25 -5.88 1.51
C GLU A 101 6.59 -6.83 2.52
N MET A 102 5.71 -7.72 2.07
CA MET A 102 5.08 -8.72 2.94
C MET A 102 6.10 -9.67 3.58
N ARG A 103 7.14 -10.10 2.85
CA ARG A 103 8.21 -10.96 3.38
C ARG A 103 9.04 -10.29 4.48
N ARG A 104 9.04 -8.96 4.55
CA ARG A 104 9.73 -8.19 5.60
C ARG A 104 8.91 -8.04 6.88
N LEU A 105 7.63 -8.37 6.82
CA LEU A 105 6.76 -8.37 8.00
C LEU A 105 7.09 -9.55 8.91
N SER A 106 6.76 -9.41 10.20
CA SER A 106 6.85 -10.53 11.14
C SER A 106 5.95 -11.70 10.69
N ARG A 107 6.29 -12.91 11.08
CA ARG A 107 5.45 -14.09 10.81
C ARG A 107 4.03 -13.93 11.37
N SER A 108 3.89 -13.27 12.51
CA SER A 108 2.59 -12.96 13.12
C SER A 108 1.78 -12.02 12.22
N ALA A 109 2.39 -10.94 11.73
CA ALA A 109 1.72 -10.01 10.81
C ALA A 109 1.32 -10.70 9.50
N GLN A 110 2.20 -11.52 8.93
CA GLN A 110 1.90 -12.30 7.72
C GLN A 110 0.70 -13.22 7.92
N ALA A 111 0.65 -13.96 9.02
CA ALA A 111 -0.45 -14.86 9.34
C ALA A 111 -1.79 -14.10 9.52
N LEU A 112 -1.77 -12.94 10.18
CA LEU A 112 -2.95 -12.10 10.33
C LEU A 112 -3.42 -11.53 8.99
N LEU A 113 -2.50 -11.12 8.11
CA LEU A 113 -2.84 -10.63 6.77
C LEU A 113 -3.45 -11.73 5.89
N GLN A 114 -2.98 -12.99 6.03
CA GLN A 114 -3.58 -14.13 5.34
C GLN A 114 -5.05 -14.34 5.74
N ILE A 115 -5.31 -14.33 7.05
CA ILE A 115 -6.68 -14.45 7.57
C ILE A 115 -7.52 -13.23 7.11
N ALA A 116 -6.97 -12.02 7.20
CA ALA A 116 -7.63 -10.80 6.78
C ALA A 116 -8.02 -10.84 5.29
N ALA A 117 -7.14 -11.33 4.41
CA ALA A 117 -7.41 -11.48 2.98
C ALA A 117 -8.58 -12.45 2.70
N CYS A 118 -8.76 -13.47 3.53
CA CYS A 118 -9.92 -14.39 3.43
C CYS A 118 -11.23 -13.74 3.90
N LEU A 119 -11.16 -12.72 4.77
CA LEU A 119 -12.34 -12.00 5.26
C LEU A 119 -12.84 -10.93 4.29
N GLY A 120 -11.99 -10.47 3.37
CA GLY A 120 -12.33 -9.50 2.33
C GLY A 120 -11.49 -8.22 2.40
N THR A 121 -11.87 -7.23 1.57
CA THR A 121 -11.13 -5.97 1.42
C THR A 121 -11.31 -5.00 2.59
N GLN A 122 -12.42 -5.13 3.31
CA GLN A 122 -12.72 -4.40 4.54
C GLN A 122 -13.12 -5.39 5.62
N LEU A 123 -12.58 -5.21 6.80
CA LEU A 123 -12.82 -6.04 7.97
C LEU A 123 -12.66 -5.21 9.24
N THR A 124 -13.07 -5.78 10.38
CA THR A 124 -12.85 -5.13 11.67
C THR A 124 -11.84 -5.91 12.51
N THR A 125 -11.23 -5.22 13.49
CA THR A 125 -10.34 -5.86 14.46
C THR A 125 -11.02 -7.02 15.18
N ARG A 126 -12.32 -6.88 15.49
CA ARG A 126 -13.14 -7.93 16.12
C ARG A 126 -13.32 -9.14 15.22
N GLN A 127 -13.61 -8.93 13.94
CA GLN A 127 -13.73 -10.04 12.97
C GLN A 127 -12.40 -10.79 12.84
N LEU A 128 -11.29 -10.06 12.74
CA LEU A 128 -9.97 -10.67 12.62
C LEU A 128 -9.55 -11.38 13.92
N ALA A 129 -9.88 -10.82 15.08
CA ALA A 129 -9.65 -11.44 16.38
C ALA A 129 -10.41 -12.77 16.51
N ALA A 130 -11.70 -12.75 16.14
CA ALA A 130 -12.53 -13.97 16.14
C ALA A 130 -11.98 -15.04 15.19
N ALA A 131 -11.56 -14.66 13.97
CA ALA A 131 -11.03 -15.58 12.98
C ALA A 131 -9.63 -16.12 13.33
N SER A 132 -8.80 -15.33 14.00
CA SER A 132 -7.44 -15.71 14.40
C SER A 132 -7.35 -16.37 15.78
N GLY A 133 -8.43 -16.33 16.58
CA GLY A 133 -8.44 -16.77 17.98
C GLY A 133 -7.60 -15.89 18.91
N GLN A 134 -7.32 -14.65 18.54
CA GLN A 134 -6.53 -13.69 19.30
C GLN A 134 -7.41 -12.60 19.92
N GLN A 135 -6.86 -11.85 20.89
CA GLN A 135 -7.52 -10.65 21.42
C GLN A 135 -7.38 -9.47 20.45
N GLU A 136 -8.36 -8.55 20.41
CA GLU A 136 -8.38 -7.42 19.47
C GLU A 136 -7.14 -6.54 19.57
N GLY A 137 -6.67 -6.22 20.80
CA GLY A 137 -5.42 -5.47 21.00
C GLY A 137 -4.18 -6.21 20.48
N ALA A 138 -4.12 -7.55 20.59
CA ALA A 138 -3.01 -8.35 20.06
C ALA A 138 -3.01 -8.36 18.53
N VAL A 139 -4.19 -8.41 17.91
CA VAL A 139 -4.36 -8.32 16.46
C VAL A 139 -3.82 -7.00 15.91
N LEU A 140 -4.19 -5.87 16.53
CA LEU A 140 -3.73 -4.56 16.07
C LEU A 140 -2.21 -4.41 16.25
N ARG A 141 -1.66 -4.81 17.39
CA ARG A 141 -0.20 -4.83 17.60
C ARG A 141 0.50 -5.73 16.59
N GLY A 142 -0.08 -6.87 16.27
CA GLY A 142 0.42 -7.79 15.25
C GLY A 142 0.44 -7.19 13.85
N LEU A 143 -0.57 -6.38 13.52
CA LEU A 143 -0.68 -5.69 12.23
C LEU A 143 0.07 -4.35 12.17
N TRP A 144 0.64 -3.86 13.28
CA TRP A 144 1.24 -2.53 13.35
C TRP A 144 2.24 -2.27 12.23
N SER A 145 3.15 -3.21 11.98
CA SER A 145 4.14 -3.09 10.90
C SER A 145 3.51 -3.08 9.49
N ALA A 146 2.34 -3.65 9.31
CA ALA A 146 1.58 -3.58 8.05
C ALA A 146 0.85 -2.24 7.92
N ILE A 147 0.40 -1.66 9.02
CA ILE A 147 -0.21 -0.32 9.08
C ILE A 147 0.85 0.75 8.79
N GLU A 148 2.03 0.68 9.41
CA GLU A 148 3.13 1.62 9.15
C GLU A 148 3.61 1.62 7.69
N ARG A 149 3.37 0.52 6.98
CA ARG A 149 3.73 0.37 5.55
C ARG A 149 2.56 0.61 4.62
N ASP A 150 1.45 1.13 5.13
CA ASP A 150 0.23 1.38 4.36
C ASP A 150 -0.33 0.13 3.63
N ILE A 151 0.00 -1.09 4.07
CA ILE A 151 -0.57 -2.34 3.52
C ILE A 151 -2.03 -2.48 3.98
N VAL A 152 -2.28 -2.15 5.24
CA VAL A 152 -3.60 -2.07 5.84
C VAL A 152 -3.79 -0.69 6.45
N VAL A 153 -4.95 -0.08 6.21
CA VAL A 153 -5.27 1.28 6.68
C VAL A 153 -6.45 1.22 7.64
N PRO A 154 -6.28 1.73 8.86
CA PRO A 154 -7.41 1.98 9.76
C PRO A 154 -8.32 3.08 9.17
N LEU A 155 -9.63 2.86 9.17
CA LEU A 155 -10.59 3.79 8.59
C LEU A 155 -11.01 4.92 9.55
N ASP A 156 -10.67 4.80 10.82
CA ASP A 156 -10.94 5.81 11.85
C ASP A 156 -9.77 5.92 12.83
N ALA A 157 -9.76 6.98 13.65
CA ALA A 157 -8.66 7.25 14.59
C ALA A 157 -8.72 6.41 15.88
N SER A 158 -9.76 5.60 16.09
CA SER A 158 -9.96 4.81 17.31
C SER A 158 -8.93 3.70 17.48
N TYR A 159 -8.23 3.32 16.40
CA TYR A 159 -7.11 2.36 16.47
C TYR A 159 -6.04 2.76 17.48
N ARG A 160 -5.88 4.06 17.76
CA ARG A 160 -4.91 4.57 18.74
C ARG A 160 -5.23 4.12 20.15
N LEU A 161 -6.52 3.95 20.48
CA LEU A 161 -6.97 3.49 21.79
C LEU A 161 -6.67 2.00 22.00
N LEU A 162 -6.57 1.21 20.93
CA LEU A 162 -6.21 -0.21 21.02
C LEU A 162 -4.72 -0.45 21.31
N LEU A 163 -3.89 0.58 21.18
CA LEU A 163 -2.47 0.53 21.54
C LEU A 163 -2.25 0.74 23.03
N ASP A 164 -3.26 1.25 23.73
CA ASP A 164 -3.23 1.44 25.18
C ASP A 164 -3.68 0.14 25.87
N GLU A 165 -2.81 -0.44 26.69
CA GLU A 165 -3.06 -1.71 27.38
C GLU A 165 -4.11 -1.57 28.51
N GLU A 166 -4.43 -0.35 28.93
CA GLU A 166 -5.39 -0.08 30.00
C GLU A 166 -6.86 -0.06 29.55
N VAL A 167 -7.13 -0.10 28.25
CA VAL A 167 -8.49 -0.06 27.70
C VAL A 167 -9.20 -1.40 27.88
N THR A 168 -10.20 -1.41 28.77
CA THR A 168 -10.95 -2.63 29.17
C THR A 168 -11.95 -3.07 28.10
N ASP A 169 -12.47 -2.14 27.29
CA ASP A 169 -13.40 -2.41 26.18
C ASP A 169 -12.88 -1.68 24.92
N PRO A 170 -12.00 -2.33 24.16
CA PRO A 170 -11.40 -1.72 22.99
C PRO A 170 -12.43 -1.48 21.89
N PRO A 171 -12.38 -0.34 21.19
CA PRO A 171 -13.26 -0.07 20.05
C PRO A 171 -13.02 -1.05 18.93
N ASP A 172 -14.10 -1.45 18.23
CA ASP A 172 -13.99 -2.25 17.02
C ASP A 172 -13.52 -1.37 15.85
N VAL A 173 -12.26 -1.49 15.47
CA VAL A 173 -11.64 -0.66 14.44
C VAL A 173 -11.87 -1.27 13.07
N ALA A 174 -12.42 -0.47 12.16
CA ALA A 174 -12.53 -0.84 10.77
C ALA A 174 -11.17 -0.71 10.07
N LEU A 175 -10.77 -1.76 9.38
CA LEU A 175 -9.52 -1.87 8.63
C LEU A 175 -9.83 -2.11 7.16
N ARG A 176 -9.02 -1.57 6.28
CA ARG A 176 -9.10 -1.81 4.84
C ARG A 176 -7.72 -2.12 4.29
N PHE A 177 -7.63 -3.08 3.37
CA PHE A 177 -6.45 -3.21 2.55
C PHE A 177 -6.28 -1.96 1.67
N GLN A 178 -5.07 -1.42 1.59
CA GLN A 178 -4.76 -0.29 0.69
C GLN A 178 -4.93 -0.71 -0.77
N HIS A 179 -4.72 -2.00 -1.06
CA HIS A 179 -4.98 -2.62 -2.34
C HIS A 179 -6.01 -3.73 -2.18
N ASP A 180 -6.87 -3.90 -3.20
CA ASP A 180 -7.78 -5.01 -3.25
C ASP A 180 -6.97 -6.30 -3.49
N PRO A 181 -6.84 -7.18 -2.49
CA PRO A 181 -6.07 -8.41 -2.63
C PRO A 181 -6.66 -9.36 -3.69
N SER A 182 -7.93 -9.19 -4.08
CA SER A 182 -8.57 -9.97 -5.14
C SER A 182 -8.17 -9.50 -6.54
N TYR A 183 -7.75 -8.25 -6.69
CA TYR A 183 -7.37 -7.67 -7.99
C TYR A 183 -5.87 -7.79 -8.28
N ASP A 184 -5.01 -7.74 -7.25
CA ASP A 184 -3.56 -7.65 -7.39
C ASP A 184 -2.82 -9.00 -7.23
N GLY A 185 -3.52 -10.13 -7.37
CA GLY A 185 -2.86 -11.45 -7.31
C GLY A 185 -2.41 -11.85 -5.90
N ALA A 186 -3.01 -11.29 -4.84
CA ALA A 186 -2.77 -11.77 -3.47
C ALA A 186 -3.14 -13.25 -3.33
N HIS A 187 -4.03 -13.78 -4.19
CA HIS A 187 -4.23 -15.21 -4.37
C HIS A 187 -2.98 -15.94 -4.91
N ALA A 188 -2.10 -15.24 -5.63
CA ALA A 188 -0.84 -15.83 -6.11
C ALA A 188 0.23 -15.85 -5.01
N ALA A 189 0.10 -15.00 -3.98
CA ALA A 189 1.02 -14.95 -2.85
C ALA A 189 0.77 -16.09 -1.84
N TYR A 190 -0.41 -16.70 -1.89
CA TYR A 190 -0.84 -17.74 -0.96
C TYR A 190 -1.54 -18.88 -1.73
N PRO A 191 -0.80 -19.71 -2.47
CA PRO A 191 -1.37 -20.95 -3.02
C PRO A 191 -1.87 -21.79 -1.84
N ASN A 192 -3.10 -22.32 -1.97
CA ASN A 192 -3.71 -23.24 -1.02
C ASN A 192 -2.79 -24.41 -0.70
#